data_9ffe003c4a5e11ca4614d3c50f2e9f14
#
_entry.id   9ffe003c4a5e11ca4614d3c50f2e9f14
#
_cell.length_a   1.000
_cell.length_b   1.000
_cell.length_c   1.000
_cell.angle_alpha   90.00
_cell.angle_beta   90.00
_cell.angle_gamma   90.00
#
_symmetry.space_group_name_H-M   'P 1'
#
loop_
_entity.id
_entity.type
_entity.pdbx_description
1 polymer ?
#
loop_
_entity_poly.entity_id
_entity_poly.type
_entity_poly.pdbx_seq_one_letter_code
_entity_poly.pdbx_strand_id
1 'polypeptide(L)'
;QRVKVFSPTKENRVAFAEIMTKELDISVDPVDTPEDAVRDVDIIMGLTDSAVPVISPEYVEPGHHLLNVGGGGGIPPEVQARVSKFLRFGNTDSPVGWSDTSFDDEHLTWQARSGFTEKAMASKGRAHGVFGDDRLVYLSQVLDAGRFDRLPDDVTYSERGNLQGNQFHAVAGLLYEKAIEAGVSTEIPTELFLQDIRN
;
A
#
# COMPACT_ATOMS: atom_id res chain seq x y z
N GLN A 1 5.97 -18.61 -11.50
CA GLN A 1 5.36 -17.29 -11.24
C GLN A 1 5.32 -16.49 -12.53
N ARG A 2 4.28 -15.71 -12.71
CA ARG A 2 4.06 -14.87 -13.89
C ARG A 2 3.44 -13.54 -13.44
N VAL A 3 3.85 -12.45 -14.06
CA VAL A 3 3.28 -11.12 -13.84
C VAL A 3 2.72 -10.61 -15.15
N LYS A 4 1.53 -10.04 -15.12
CA LYS A 4 0.97 -9.26 -16.22
C LYS A 4 1.02 -7.80 -15.84
N VAL A 5 1.46 -6.93 -16.73
CA VAL A 5 1.54 -5.50 -16.47
C VAL A 5 0.79 -4.69 -17.51
N PHE A 6 -0.06 -3.81 -17.01
CA PHE A 6 -0.72 -2.79 -17.81
C PHE A 6 -0.30 -1.39 -17.36
N SER A 7 -0.07 -0.53 -18.33
CA SER A 7 0.05 0.92 -18.18
C SER A 7 -0.52 1.57 -19.45
N PRO A 8 -1.18 2.72 -19.35
CA PRO A 8 -1.72 3.42 -20.52
C PRO A 8 -0.66 3.69 -21.58
N THR A 9 0.58 3.98 -21.18
CA THR A 9 1.71 4.22 -22.10
C THR A 9 2.36 2.90 -22.47
N LYS A 10 2.22 2.50 -23.73
CA LYS A 10 2.71 1.21 -24.25
C LYS A 10 4.22 1.04 -24.07
N GLU A 11 4.97 2.08 -24.39
CA GLU A 11 6.43 2.08 -24.29
C GLU A 11 6.89 1.81 -22.87
N ASN A 12 6.21 2.41 -21.87
CA ASN A 12 6.54 2.23 -20.46
C ASN A 12 6.27 0.80 -19.99
N ARG A 13 5.11 0.20 -20.34
CA ARG A 13 4.80 -1.16 -19.92
C ARG A 13 5.70 -2.21 -20.57
N VAL A 14 6.11 -1.99 -21.84
CA VAL A 14 7.04 -2.87 -22.53
C VAL A 14 8.44 -2.79 -21.89
N ALA A 15 8.97 -1.58 -21.74
CA ALA A 15 10.27 -1.38 -21.10
C ALA A 15 10.32 -1.93 -19.68
N PHE A 16 9.27 -1.71 -18.89
CA PHE A 16 9.14 -2.26 -17.55
C PHE A 16 9.17 -3.80 -17.57
N ALA A 17 8.41 -4.41 -18.47
CA ALA A 17 8.33 -5.86 -18.57
C ALA A 17 9.68 -6.49 -18.94
N GLU A 18 10.41 -5.89 -19.88
CA GLU A 18 11.75 -6.34 -20.27
C GLU A 18 12.75 -6.26 -19.13
N ILE A 19 12.78 -5.13 -18.42
CA ILE A 19 13.67 -4.91 -17.28
C ILE A 19 13.34 -5.92 -16.16
N MET A 20 12.07 -6.01 -15.77
CA MET A 20 11.66 -6.85 -14.63
C MET A 20 11.79 -8.35 -14.94
N THR A 21 11.54 -8.77 -16.17
CA THR A 21 11.80 -10.17 -16.57
C THR A 21 13.26 -10.54 -16.32
N LYS A 22 14.17 -9.65 -16.72
CA LYS A 22 15.61 -9.87 -16.54
C LYS A 22 16.06 -9.81 -15.07
N GLU A 23 15.54 -8.84 -14.32
CA GLU A 23 15.93 -8.62 -12.92
C GLU A 23 15.39 -9.71 -11.97
N LEU A 24 14.18 -10.19 -12.23
CA LEU A 24 13.48 -11.10 -11.33
C LEU A 24 13.55 -12.57 -11.76
N ASP A 25 14.02 -12.84 -12.96
CA ASP A 25 14.05 -14.20 -13.58
C ASP A 25 12.66 -14.87 -13.58
N ILE A 26 11.61 -14.08 -13.83
CA ILE A 26 10.22 -14.53 -14.00
C ILE A 26 9.60 -13.90 -15.23
N SER A 27 8.55 -14.52 -15.79
CA SER A 27 7.82 -13.93 -16.91
C SER A 27 7.08 -12.67 -16.45
N VAL A 28 7.37 -11.53 -17.08
CA VAL A 28 6.61 -10.29 -16.95
C VAL A 28 6.08 -9.91 -18.31
N ASP A 29 4.76 -10.02 -18.50
CA ASP A 29 4.13 -9.86 -19.81
C ASP A 29 3.39 -8.52 -19.89
N PRO A 30 3.77 -7.63 -20.81
CA PRO A 30 3.02 -6.42 -21.07
C PRO A 30 1.71 -6.77 -21.76
N VAL A 31 0.59 -6.30 -21.24
CA VAL A 31 -0.75 -6.51 -21.83
C VAL A 31 -1.36 -5.20 -22.31
N ASP A 32 -2.32 -5.29 -23.23
CA ASP A 32 -2.86 -4.11 -23.90
C ASP A 32 -4.06 -3.49 -23.18
N THR A 33 -4.72 -4.24 -22.30
CA THR A 33 -5.89 -3.77 -21.57
C THR A 33 -5.78 -4.06 -20.07
N PRO A 34 -6.45 -3.27 -19.21
CA PRO A 34 -6.56 -3.58 -17.79
C PRO A 34 -7.21 -4.95 -17.56
N GLU A 35 -8.21 -5.31 -18.35
CA GLU A 35 -8.93 -6.59 -18.29
C GLU A 35 -7.98 -7.77 -18.49
N ASP A 36 -7.04 -7.66 -19.42
CA ASP A 36 -6.05 -8.71 -19.65
C ASP A 36 -5.05 -8.83 -18.49
N ALA A 37 -4.78 -7.72 -17.80
CA ALA A 37 -3.90 -7.72 -16.64
C ALA A 37 -4.48 -8.46 -15.46
N VAL A 38 -5.80 -8.44 -15.29
CA VAL A 38 -6.49 -8.98 -14.11
C VAL A 38 -7.11 -10.36 -14.34
N ARG A 39 -7.10 -10.86 -15.58
CA ARG A 39 -7.64 -12.19 -15.91
C ARG A 39 -6.70 -13.30 -15.47
N ASP A 40 -7.22 -14.35 -14.84
CA ASP A 40 -6.46 -15.53 -14.40
C ASP A 40 -5.22 -15.16 -13.57
N VAL A 41 -5.43 -14.35 -12.52
CA VAL A 41 -4.39 -13.94 -11.57
C VAL A 41 -4.85 -14.22 -10.13
N ASP A 42 -3.90 -14.36 -9.22
CA ASP A 42 -4.19 -14.50 -7.80
C ASP A 42 -4.17 -13.14 -7.08
N ILE A 43 -3.37 -12.20 -7.58
CA ILE A 43 -3.11 -10.91 -6.95
C ILE A 43 -3.32 -9.78 -7.97
N ILE A 44 -4.11 -8.78 -7.59
CA ILE A 44 -4.29 -7.55 -8.35
C ILE A 44 -3.65 -6.40 -7.59
N MET A 45 -2.73 -5.69 -8.25
CA MET A 45 -1.98 -4.57 -7.66
C MET A 45 -2.28 -3.28 -8.42
N GLY A 46 -2.95 -2.34 -7.78
CA GLY A 46 -3.11 -0.97 -8.26
C GLY A 46 -1.92 -0.10 -7.83
N LEU A 47 -0.92 0.04 -8.70
CA LEU A 47 0.30 0.82 -8.44
C LEU A 47 0.28 2.07 -9.34
N THR A 48 -0.43 3.10 -8.92
CA THR A 48 -0.73 4.26 -9.77
C THR A 48 -0.89 5.54 -8.98
N ASP A 49 -0.64 6.66 -9.62
CA ASP A 49 -0.97 8.01 -9.15
C ASP A 49 -2.33 8.51 -9.67
N SER A 50 -3.12 7.65 -10.30
CA SER A 50 -4.46 7.99 -10.81
C SER A 50 -5.33 8.62 -9.71
N ALA A 51 -6.03 9.69 -10.08
CA ALA A 51 -7.00 10.33 -9.18
C ALA A 51 -8.33 9.56 -9.04
N VAL A 52 -8.54 8.55 -9.89
CA VAL A 52 -9.72 7.68 -9.86
C VAL A 52 -9.33 6.24 -9.54
N PRO A 53 -10.24 5.45 -8.94
CA PRO A 53 -9.99 4.04 -8.68
C PRO A 53 -9.64 3.28 -9.96
N VAL A 54 -8.65 2.40 -9.88
CA VAL A 54 -8.20 1.57 -11.00
C VAL A 54 -8.59 0.10 -10.87
N ILE A 55 -8.97 -0.33 -9.66
CA ILE A 55 -9.51 -1.67 -9.43
C ILE A 55 -11.03 -1.58 -9.49
N SER A 56 -11.58 -2.07 -10.57
CA SER A 56 -13.01 -2.03 -10.87
C SER A 56 -13.71 -3.28 -10.30
N PRO A 57 -15.00 -3.18 -9.92
CA PRO A 57 -15.71 -4.33 -9.36
C PRO A 57 -15.74 -5.55 -10.29
N GLU A 58 -15.83 -5.35 -11.59
CA GLU A 58 -15.84 -6.41 -12.60
C GLU A 58 -14.52 -7.21 -12.68
N TYR A 59 -13.44 -6.68 -12.13
CA TYR A 59 -12.13 -7.35 -12.09
C TYR A 59 -11.95 -8.27 -10.88
N VAL A 60 -12.87 -8.19 -9.91
CA VAL A 60 -12.71 -8.89 -8.63
C VAL A 60 -13.46 -10.21 -8.66
N GLU A 61 -12.71 -11.30 -8.56
CA GLU A 61 -13.22 -12.67 -8.51
C GLU A 61 -12.92 -13.32 -7.14
N PRO A 62 -13.64 -14.39 -6.78
CA PRO A 62 -13.34 -15.16 -5.57
C PRO A 62 -11.88 -15.62 -5.55
N GLY A 63 -11.25 -15.52 -4.37
CA GLY A 63 -9.85 -15.92 -4.18
C GLY A 63 -8.82 -14.84 -4.48
N HIS A 64 -9.22 -13.70 -5.03
CA HIS A 64 -8.27 -12.62 -5.31
C HIS A 64 -7.71 -11.97 -4.04
N HIS A 65 -6.42 -11.62 -4.09
CA HIS A 65 -5.82 -10.67 -3.17
C HIS A 65 -5.64 -9.31 -3.85
N LEU A 66 -6.17 -8.27 -3.23
CA LEU A 66 -6.12 -6.91 -3.76
C LEU A 66 -5.11 -6.07 -2.98
N LEU A 67 -4.31 -5.30 -3.69
CA LEU A 67 -3.40 -4.30 -3.12
C LEU A 67 -3.51 -3.01 -3.91
N ASN A 68 -3.71 -1.89 -3.24
CA ASN A 68 -3.70 -0.58 -3.90
C ASN A 68 -2.70 0.36 -3.21
N VAL A 69 -1.69 0.80 -3.96
CA VAL A 69 -0.64 1.70 -3.48
C VAL A 69 -0.63 2.94 -4.35
N GLY A 70 -0.84 4.08 -3.73
CA GLY A 70 -0.95 5.36 -4.42
C GLY A 70 -2.35 5.62 -5.00
N GLY A 71 -2.47 6.72 -5.71
CA GLY A 71 -3.75 7.16 -6.26
C GLY A 71 -4.74 7.71 -5.23
N GLY A 72 -5.52 8.69 -5.63
CA GLY A 72 -6.49 9.37 -4.76
C GLY A 72 -7.80 8.64 -4.56
N GLY A 73 -7.99 7.46 -5.16
CA GLY A 73 -9.30 6.83 -5.25
C GLY A 73 -9.54 5.63 -4.34
N GLY A 74 -8.50 5.06 -3.72
CA GLY A 74 -8.67 3.83 -2.96
C GLY A 74 -9.33 2.71 -3.77
N ILE A 75 -10.12 1.88 -3.11
CA ILE A 75 -11.03 0.94 -3.78
C ILE A 75 -12.48 1.41 -3.67
N PRO A 76 -13.30 1.26 -4.73
CA PRO A 76 -14.70 1.67 -4.71
C PRO A 76 -15.52 0.93 -3.64
N PRO A 77 -16.64 1.50 -3.16
CA PRO A 77 -17.51 0.82 -2.19
C PRO A 77 -17.98 -0.55 -2.65
N GLU A 78 -18.21 -0.73 -3.94
CA GLU A 78 -18.65 -2.00 -4.54
C GLU A 78 -17.56 -3.06 -4.48
N VAL A 79 -16.28 -2.68 -4.58
CA VAL A 79 -15.14 -3.57 -4.35
C VAL A 79 -14.99 -3.87 -2.86
N GLN A 80 -15.10 -2.84 -2.00
CA GLN A 80 -15.06 -3.03 -0.55
C GLN A 80 -16.12 -4.03 -0.06
N ALA A 81 -17.33 -3.98 -0.65
CA ALA A 81 -18.41 -4.91 -0.30
C ALA A 81 -18.08 -6.38 -0.63
N ARG A 82 -17.19 -6.63 -1.59
CA ARG A 82 -16.74 -7.99 -1.96
C ARG A 82 -15.58 -8.52 -1.12
N VAL A 83 -14.89 -7.63 -0.41
CA VAL A 83 -13.74 -8.01 0.42
C VAL A 83 -14.22 -8.75 1.67
N SER A 84 -13.71 -9.96 1.86
CA SER A 84 -13.98 -10.79 3.03
C SER A 84 -13.09 -10.43 4.21
N LYS A 85 -11.85 -10.02 3.95
CA LYS A 85 -10.88 -9.63 4.98
C LYS A 85 -9.98 -8.48 4.52
N PHE A 86 -9.87 -7.49 5.39
CA PHE A 86 -8.93 -6.38 5.22
C PHE A 86 -7.69 -6.62 6.08
N LEU A 87 -6.55 -6.80 5.46
CA LEU A 87 -5.27 -6.87 6.17
C LEU A 87 -4.72 -5.45 6.34
N ARG A 88 -4.62 -5.01 7.59
CA ARG A 88 -4.06 -3.71 7.95
C ARG A 88 -2.66 -3.87 8.52
N PHE A 89 -1.73 -3.13 7.98
CA PHE A 89 -0.33 -3.24 8.38
C PHE A 89 0.00 -2.45 9.66
N GLY A 90 -0.67 -1.34 9.93
CA GLY A 90 -0.49 -0.56 11.15
C GLY A 90 -1.57 -0.81 12.18
N ASN A 91 -1.25 -0.60 13.44
CA ASN A 91 -2.17 -0.76 14.58
C ASN A 91 -2.73 0.57 15.09
N THR A 92 -2.51 1.66 14.40
CA THR A 92 -2.97 2.96 14.87
C THR A 92 -4.42 3.19 14.51
N ASP A 93 -5.19 3.37 15.56
CA ASP A 93 -6.46 4.06 15.48
C ASP A 93 -6.23 5.54 15.12
N SER A 94 -7.30 6.27 14.91
CA SER A 94 -7.24 7.71 14.71
C SER A 94 -6.39 8.40 15.79
N PRO A 95 -5.67 9.47 15.47
CA PRO A 95 -4.90 10.22 16.45
C PRO A 95 -5.75 10.62 17.66
N VAL A 96 -5.14 10.68 18.83
CA VAL A 96 -5.81 11.06 20.07
C VAL A 96 -6.54 12.40 19.89
N GLY A 97 -7.84 12.42 20.20
CA GLY A 97 -8.70 13.58 20.02
C GLY A 97 -9.44 13.67 18.68
N TRP A 98 -9.29 12.69 17.82
CA TRP A 98 -9.92 12.64 16.49
C TRP A 98 -10.89 11.47 16.37
N SER A 99 -11.63 11.20 17.43
CA SER A 99 -12.50 10.02 17.58
C SER A 99 -13.58 9.84 16.50
N ASP A 100 -13.89 10.89 15.77
CA ASP A 100 -14.97 10.87 14.77
C ASP A 100 -14.44 10.80 13.33
N THR A 101 -13.14 10.68 13.16
CA THR A 101 -12.51 10.75 11.86
C THR A 101 -11.73 9.49 11.54
N SER A 102 -12.03 8.87 10.43
CA SER A 102 -11.25 7.77 9.85
C SER A 102 -9.98 8.30 9.16
N PHE A 103 -9.25 9.21 9.82
CA PHE A 103 -8.00 9.72 9.30
C PHE A 103 -6.88 8.73 9.55
N ASP A 104 -6.13 8.46 8.51
CA ASP A 104 -4.83 7.83 8.59
C ASP A 104 -3.72 8.91 8.59
N ASP A 105 -2.48 8.49 8.71
CA ASP A 105 -1.34 9.42 8.72
C ASP A 105 -1.13 10.17 7.41
N GLU A 106 -1.63 9.64 6.29
CA GLU A 106 -1.57 10.37 5.02
C GLU A 106 -2.42 11.63 5.10
N HIS A 107 -3.50 11.61 5.87
CA HIS A 107 -4.32 12.78 6.13
C HIS A 107 -3.60 13.83 6.96
N LEU A 108 -2.87 13.43 7.99
CA LEU A 108 -2.07 14.35 8.79
C LEU A 108 -1.00 15.03 7.94
N THR A 109 -0.32 14.26 7.10
CA THR A 109 0.66 14.80 6.15
C THR A 109 0.03 15.75 5.13
N TRP A 110 -1.19 15.48 4.72
CA TRP A 110 -1.95 16.33 3.82
C TRP A 110 -2.42 17.62 4.49
N GLN A 111 -2.85 17.57 5.73
CA GLN A 111 -3.23 18.74 6.53
C GLN A 111 -2.07 19.71 6.73
N ALA A 112 -0.85 19.20 6.84
CA ALA A 112 0.34 20.03 6.95
C ALA A 112 0.65 20.84 5.68
N ARG A 113 0.00 20.51 4.55
CA ARG A 113 0.12 21.27 3.30
C ARG A 113 -0.86 22.46 3.30
N SER A 114 -0.39 23.60 2.90
CA SER A 114 -1.23 24.81 2.76
C SER A 114 -2.38 24.57 1.76
N GLY A 115 -3.57 25.06 2.08
CA GLY A 115 -4.74 24.98 1.19
C GLY A 115 -5.66 23.81 1.43
N PHE A 116 -5.50 23.10 2.52
CA PHE A 116 -6.39 22.02 2.92
C PHE A 116 -7.80 22.54 3.25
N THR A 117 -8.83 21.95 2.67
CA THR A 117 -10.23 22.32 2.87
C THR A 117 -11.05 21.17 3.41
N GLU A 118 -12.14 21.46 4.13
CA GLU A 118 -13.10 20.42 4.62
C GLU A 118 -13.58 19.49 3.50
N LYS A 119 -13.73 20.02 2.29
CA LYS A 119 -14.15 19.23 1.13
C LYS A 119 -13.07 18.22 0.71
N ALA A 120 -11.80 18.59 0.80
CA ALA A 120 -10.69 17.68 0.55
C ALA A 120 -10.61 16.61 1.65
N MET A 121 -10.87 16.97 2.90
CA MET A 121 -11.02 16.03 4.01
C MET A 121 -12.13 15.01 3.77
N ALA A 122 -13.31 15.48 3.48
CA ALA A 122 -14.48 14.62 3.27
C ALA A 122 -14.33 13.64 2.10
N SER A 123 -13.56 14.03 1.07
CA SER A 123 -13.32 13.17 -0.10
C SER A 123 -12.22 12.13 0.13
N LYS A 124 -11.21 12.43 0.95
CA LYS A 124 -10.07 11.55 1.17
C LYS A 124 -10.19 10.66 2.42
N GLY A 125 -10.84 11.13 3.48
CA GLY A 125 -11.00 10.39 4.73
C GLY A 125 -11.77 9.08 4.62
N ARG A 126 -12.40 8.83 3.49
CA ARG A 126 -13.17 7.61 3.25
C ARG A 126 -12.45 6.57 2.40
N ALA A 127 -11.27 6.91 1.90
CA ALA A 127 -10.55 6.05 0.97
C ALA A 127 -9.65 5.01 1.68
N HIS A 128 -9.36 5.21 2.95
CA HIS A 128 -8.31 4.46 3.64
C HIS A 128 -8.81 3.87 4.96
N GLY A 129 -9.79 3.04 4.95
CA GLY A 129 -9.99 2.29 6.14
C GLY A 129 -11.43 2.01 6.50
N VAL A 130 -11.63 0.77 6.76
CA VAL A 130 -12.84 0.24 7.35
C VAL A 130 -12.56 0.09 8.84
N PHE A 131 -12.51 1.21 9.57
CA PHE A 131 -12.34 1.18 11.01
C PHE A 131 -13.57 0.56 11.68
N GLY A 132 -13.34 -0.36 12.62
CA GLY A 132 -14.41 -1.02 13.35
C GLY A 132 -15.19 -2.07 12.56
N ASP A 133 -14.68 -2.46 11.40
CA ASP A 133 -15.23 -3.58 10.63
C ASP A 133 -14.67 -4.90 11.19
N ASP A 134 -15.54 -5.88 11.43
CA ASP A 134 -15.18 -7.20 11.92
C ASP A 134 -14.32 -8.03 10.94
N ARG A 135 -14.25 -7.59 9.68
CA ARG A 135 -13.37 -8.14 8.65
C ARG A 135 -11.92 -7.65 8.74
N LEU A 136 -11.65 -6.69 9.62
CA LEU A 136 -10.32 -6.10 9.77
C LEU A 136 -9.39 -7.05 10.54
N VAL A 137 -8.23 -7.35 9.97
CA VAL A 137 -7.17 -8.17 10.55
C VAL A 137 -5.87 -7.37 10.55
N TYR A 138 -5.23 -7.24 11.69
CA TYR A 138 -3.96 -6.55 11.78
C TYR A 138 -2.78 -7.46 11.45
N LEU A 139 -1.74 -6.91 10.82
CA LEU A 139 -0.52 -7.66 10.49
C LEU A 139 0.12 -8.29 11.74
N SER A 140 0.10 -7.59 12.88
CA SER A 140 0.59 -8.13 14.15
C SER A 140 -0.11 -9.45 14.52
N GLN A 141 -1.43 -9.53 14.35
CA GLN A 141 -2.19 -10.76 14.61
C GLN A 141 -1.79 -11.90 13.67
N VAL A 142 -1.51 -11.57 12.40
CA VAL A 142 -1.03 -12.56 11.42
C VAL A 142 0.36 -13.07 11.78
N LEU A 143 1.26 -12.17 12.20
CA LEU A 143 2.62 -12.53 12.62
C LEU A 143 2.61 -13.39 13.88
N ASP A 144 1.81 -13.04 14.87
CA ASP A 144 1.67 -13.79 16.12
C ASP A 144 1.08 -15.19 15.86
N ALA A 145 0.12 -15.30 14.95
CA ALA A 145 -0.48 -16.56 14.55
C ALA A 145 0.40 -17.40 13.61
N GLY A 146 1.41 -16.77 12.99
CA GLY A 146 2.25 -17.38 11.96
C GLY A 146 1.53 -17.70 10.64
N ARG A 147 0.30 -17.22 10.47
CA ARG A 147 -0.51 -17.45 9.28
C ARG A 147 -1.59 -16.38 9.12
N PHE A 148 -2.02 -16.18 7.88
CA PHE A 148 -3.22 -15.41 7.56
C PHE A 148 -4.36 -16.38 7.23
N ASP A 149 -5.35 -16.46 8.13
CA ASP A 149 -6.50 -17.34 7.95
C ASP A 149 -7.42 -16.78 6.86
N ARG A 150 -7.47 -17.47 5.71
CA ARG A 150 -8.38 -17.16 4.61
C ARG A 150 -8.92 -18.45 4.01
N LEU A 151 -10.14 -18.41 3.53
CA LEU A 151 -10.72 -19.46 2.70
C LEU A 151 -10.26 -19.29 1.23
N PRO A 152 -10.32 -20.36 0.41
CA PRO A 152 -9.92 -20.27 -1.00
C PRO A 152 -10.66 -19.19 -1.79
N ASP A 153 -11.94 -18.98 -1.50
CA ASP A 153 -12.80 -18.01 -2.20
C ASP A 153 -12.81 -16.63 -1.54
N ASP A 154 -12.09 -16.42 -0.43
CA ASP A 154 -12.02 -15.13 0.22
C ASP A 154 -11.34 -14.11 -0.69
N VAL A 155 -12.02 -13.01 -0.94
CA VAL A 155 -11.39 -11.81 -1.50
C VAL A 155 -10.74 -11.05 -0.34
N THR A 156 -9.45 -10.85 -0.43
CA THR A 156 -8.70 -10.16 0.62
C THR A 156 -8.10 -8.87 0.09
N TYR A 157 -7.96 -7.87 0.95
CA TYR A 157 -7.39 -6.58 0.60
C TYR A 157 -6.31 -6.18 1.60
N SER A 158 -5.12 -5.85 1.10
CA SER A 158 -4.07 -5.24 1.92
C SER A 158 -4.26 -3.75 1.96
N GLU A 159 -4.64 -3.29 3.13
CA GLU A 159 -4.77 -1.87 3.40
C GLU A 159 -3.41 -1.29 3.75
N ARG A 160 -3.04 -0.20 3.06
CA ARG A 160 -1.73 0.42 3.27
C ARG A 160 -1.51 0.87 4.70
N GLY A 161 -2.54 1.37 5.39
CA GLY A 161 -2.46 1.80 6.79
C GLY A 161 -1.11 2.43 7.16
N ASN A 162 -1.01 3.10 8.23
CA ASN A 162 0.11 3.83 8.82
C ASN A 162 1.49 3.11 8.85
N LEU A 163 2.00 2.70 7.69
CA LEU A 163 3.23 1.93 7.57
C LEU A 163 4.48 2.71 7.24
N GLN A 164 4.35 3.97 6.84
CA GLN A 164 5.50 4.70 6.30
C GLN A 164 6.67 4.71 7.27
N GLY A 165 6.41 4.97 8.55
CA GLY A 165 7.45 4.94 9.58
C GLY A 165 8.13 3.57 9.70
N ASN A 166 7.35 2.50 9.73
CA ASN A 166 7.88 1.13 9.83
C ASN A 166 8.62 0.70 8.58
N GLN A 167 8.10 1.06 7.40
CA GLN A 167 8.78 0.78 6.12
C GLN A 167 10.11 1.51 6.03
N PHE A 168 10.14 2.80 6.35
CA PHE A 168 11.38 3.56 6.35
C PHE A 168 12.38 3.04 7.37
N HIS A 169 11.92 2.68 8.56
CA HIS A 169 12.78 2.09 9.58
C HIS A 169 13.40 0.76 9.10
N ALA A 170 12.59 -0.13 8.55
CA ALA A 170 13.07 -1.44 8.08
C ALA A 170 14.05 -1.31 6.91
N VAL A 171 13.72 -0.49 5.91
CA VAL A 171 14.59 -0.29 4.74
C VAL A 171 15.85 0.47 5.12
N ALA A 172 15.74 1.53 5.92
CA ALA A 172 16.89 2.30 6.37
C ALA A 172 17.82 1.47 7.26
N GLY A 173 17.27 0.62 8.14
CA GLY A 173 18.03 -0.30 8.95
C GLY A 173 18.84 -1.29 8.09
N LEU A 174 18.19 -1.92 7.13
CA LEU A 174 18.85 -2.84 6.20
C LEU A 174 19.94 -2.15 5.37
N LEU A 175 19.67 -0.96 4.86
CA LEU A 175 20.65 -0.18 4.11
C LEU A 175 21.85 0.23 4.99
N TYR A 176 21.60 0.59 6.23
CA TYR A 176 22.64 0.92 7.20
C TYR A 176 23.57 -0.29 7.45
N GLU A 177 23.01 -1.45 7.73
CA GLU A 177 23.77 -2.68 7.93
C GLU A 177 24.62 -3.02 6.70
N LYS A 178 24.02 -2.99 5.51
CA LYS A 178 24.73 -3.28 4.27
C LYS A 178 25.80 -2.26 3.91
N ALA A 179 25.59 -0.98 4.23
CA ALA A 179 26.59 0.06 4.01
C ALA A 179 27.83 -0.15 4.92
N ILE A 180 27.60 -0.55 6.16
CA ILE A 180 28.69 -0.93 7.08
C ILE A 180 29.45 -2.15 6.56
N GLU A 181 28.74 -3.23 6.20
CA GLU A 181 29.33 -4.45 5.66
C GLU A 181 30.18 -4.17 4.41
N ALA A 182 29.70 -3.30 3.53
CA ALA A 182 30.39 -2.92 2.29
C ALA A 182 31.51 -1.89 2.49
N GLY A 183 31.64 -1.28 3.67
CA GLY A 183 32.62 -0.22 3.94
C GLY A 183 32.42 1.06 3.11
N VAL A 184 31.19 1.32 2.64
CA VAL A 184 30.87 2.48 1.79
C VAL A 184 30.27 3.65 2.56
N SER A 185 30.18 3.54 3.89
CA SER A 185 29.59 4.57 4.75
C SER A 185 30.66 5.54 5.29
N THR A 186 30.24 6.79 5.51
CA THR A 186 31.01 7.75 6.29
C THR A 186 30.35 7.91 7.65
N GLU A 187 31.15 7.75 8.71
CA GLU A 187 30.68 7.97 10.06
C GLU A 187 30.54 9.48 10.34
N ILE A 188 29.37 9.87 10.80
CA ILE A 188 29.09 11.24 11.21
C ILE A 188 28.90 11.24 12.73
N PRO A 189 29.58 12.13 13.48
CA PRO A 189 29.42 12.20 14.93
C PRO A 189 27.97 12.40 15.34
N THR A 190 27.51 11.61 16.29
CA THR A 190 26.11 11.62 16.77
C THR A 190 25.69 12.98 17.31
N GLU A 191 26.64 13.73 17.87
CA GLU A 191 26.42 15.06 18.44
C GLU A 191 25.88 16.07 17.42
N LEU A 192 26.13 15.86 16.13
CA LEU A 192 25.61 16.72 15.07
C LEU A 192 24.09 16.55 14.85
N PHE A 193 23.51 15.45 15.35
CA PHE A 193 22.09 15.11 15.21
C PHE A 193 21.29 15.32 16.50
N LEU A 194 21.98 15.56 17.62
CA LEU A 194 21.32 15.81 18.90
C LEU A 194 20.78 17.24 18.91
N GLN A 195 19.48 17.37 19.08
CA GLN A 195 18.85 18.66 19.36
C GLN A 195 18.76 18.87 20.87
N ASP A 196 19.26 20.02 21.33
CA ASP A 196 18.92 20.52 22.67
C ASP A 196 17.45 20.98 22.64
N ILE A 197 16.55 20.09 23.04
CA ILE A 197 15.15 20.45 23.23
C ILE A 197 15.11 21.29 24.51
N ARG A 198 15.07 22.59 24.35
CA ARG A 198 14.83 23.51 25.48
C ARG A 198 13.36 23.46 25.82
N ASN A 199 13.08 23.04 27.07
CA ASN A 199 11.77 23.14 27.69
C ASN A 199 11.37 24.62 27.90
#